data_e133c790fdcd06519726623222fa5ba4
#
_entry.id   e133c790fdcd06519726623222fa5ba4
#
_cell.length_a   1.000
_cell.length_b   1.000
_cell.length_c   1.000
_cell.angle_alpha   90.00
_cell.angle_beta   90.00
_cell.angle_gamma   90.00
#
_symmetry.space_group_name_H-M   'P 1'
#
loop_
_entity.id
_entity.type
_entity.pdbx_description
1 polymer ?
#
loop_
_entity_poly.entity_id
_entity_poly.type
_entity_poly.pdbx_seq_one_letter_code
_entity_poly.pdbx_strand_id
1 'polypeptide(L)'
;MSKKHHHKHDHFEIIHKDCGYGVHAKVSVVKRESDGKLLIWKQPVSSNPEHQKAFREEIKRSKYWRKFGISHVKVCWYSDKHSLLKTYIKGKTLTQILKDDSQFFSKTKSRSLKALGKFLRLLIDSRHYIQNLSCKNLVFDGKKWHVIDSSNVHDRESRSRTRREYKRKFFETWSKRLHSNNEIHYLKSFLEKYCR
;
A
#
# COMPACT_ATOMS: atom_id res chain seq x y z
N MET A 1 30.01 4.60 17.60
CA MET A 1 30.08 5.87 16.86
C MET A 1 28.93 5.94 15.85
N SER A 2 27.93 6.75 16.12
CA SER A 2 26.74 6.90 15.24
C SER A 2 27.09 7.86 14.10
N LYS A 3 27.13 7.36 12.85
CA LYS A 3 27.28 8.23 11.67
C LYS A 3 26.03 9.09 11.55
N LYS A 4 26.11 10.35 11.97
CA LYS A 4 25.13 11.38 11.61
C LYS A 4 25.20 11.55 10.10
N HIS A 5 24.22 10.96 9.37
CA HIS A 5 24.00 11.31 7.98
C HIS A 5 23.44 12.73 7.95
N HIS A 6 24.28 13.72 7.74
CA HIS A 6 23.88 15.02 7.25
C HIS A 6 23.29 14.79 5.85
N HIS A 7 21.96 14.75 5.74
CA HIS A 7 21.31 14.89 4.44
C HIS A 7 21.63 16.30 3.95
N LYS A 8 22.58 16.43 3.03
CA LYS A 8 22.68 17.57 2.12
C LYS A 8 21.27 17.84 1.61
N HIS A 9 20.87 19.09 1.46
CA HIS A 9 19.57 19.47 0.94
C HIS A 9 19.37 18.83 -0.45
N ASP A 10 18.71 17.66 -0.49
CA ASP A 10 18.35 17.04 -1.74
C ASP A 10 17.31 17.95 -2.42
N HIS A 11 17.59 18.42 -3.62
CA HIS A 11 16.65 19.14 -4.44
C HIS A 11 15.71 18.15 -5.12
N PHE A 12 14.44 18.54 -5.25
CA PHE A 12 13.38 17.70 -5.83
C PHE A 12 12.62 18.47 -6.90
N GLU A 13 12.56 17.88 -8.07
CA GLU A 13 11.69 18.32 -9.15
C GLU A 13 10.30 17.70 -8.96
N ILE A 14 9.23 18.50 -8.99
CA ILE A 14 7.85 18.00 -8.92
C ILE A 14 7.46 17.51 -10.33
N ILE A 15 7.26 16.20 -10.47
CA ILE A 15 6.85 15.58 -11.73
C ILE A 15 5.32 15.59 -11.90
N HIS A 16 4.61 15.22 -10.81
CA HIS A 16 3.15 15.27 -10.78
C HIS A 16 2.70 15.87 -9.44
N LYS A 17 2.03 17.00 -9.51
CA LYS A 17 1.47 17.68 -8.35
C LYS A 17 0.10 17.10 -8.03
N ASP A 18 -0.21 17.01 -6.75
CA ASP A 18 -1.54 16.64 -6.25
C ASP A 18 -2.11 15.35 -6.84
N CYS A 19 -1.25 14.30 -6.94
CA CYS A 19 -1.65 12.96 -7.44
C CYS A 19 -2.68 12.24 -6.55
N GLY A 20 -3.00 12.79 -5.40
CA GLY A 20 -4.01 12.27 -4.47
C GLY A 20 -4.23 13.18 -3.28
N TYR A 21 -5.50 13.35 -2.93
CA TYR A 21 -5.89 14.00 -1.70
C TYR A 21 -6.32 12.93 -0.69
N GLY A 22 -5.52 12.74 0.36
CA GLY A 22 -5.98 12.04 1.55
C GLY A 22 -6.61 13.02 2.54
N VAL A 23 -7.39 12.54 3.49
CA VAL A 23 -7.97 13.37 4.56
C VAL A 23 -6.89 14.17 5.33
N HIS A 24 -5.65 13.66 5.35
CA HIS A 24 -4.56 14.21 6.16
C HIS A 24 -3.37 14.74 5.36
N ALA A 25 -3.34 14.52 4.04
CA ALA A 25 -2.15 14.88 3.27
C ALA A 25 -2.40 15.12 1.78
N LYS A 26 -1.64 16.07 1.21
CA LYS A 26 -1.41 16.22 -0.24
C LYS A 26 -0.28 15.31 -0.66
N VAL A 27 -0.38 14.71 -1.83
CA VAL A 27 0.57 13.73 -2.35
C VAL A 27 1.06 14.15 -3.72
N SER A 28 2.38 14.25 -3.89
CA SER A 28 3.00 14.58 -5.18
C SER A 28 4.05 13.52 -5.53
N VAL A 29 4.26 13.29 -6.83
CA VAL A 29 5.41 12.53 -7.33
C VAL A 29 6.54 13.50 -7.57
N VAL A 30 7.69 13.22 -6.98
CA VAL A 30 8.89 14.04 -7.12
C VAL A 30 10.05 13.20 -7.62
N LYS A 31 10.96 13.83 -8.35
CA LYS A 31 12.23 13.24 -8.79
C LYS A 31 13.35 13.87 -7.99
N ARG A 32 14.17 13.05 -7.37
CA ARG A 32 15.36 13.52 -6.65
C ARG A 32 16.46 13.84 -7.66
N GLU A 33 17.01 15.05 -7.61
CA GLU A 33 18.02 15.49 -8.57
C GLU A 33 19.32 14.71 -8.45
N SER A 34 19.73 14.34 -7.23
CA SER A 34 21.01 13.68 -6.98
C SER A 34 21.17 12.30 -7.63
N ASP A 35 20.09 11.55 -7.86
CA ASP A 35 20.13 10.20 -8.43
C ASP A 35 18.97 9.88 -9.39
N GLY A 36 18.14 10.88 -9.72
CA GLY A 36 17.00 10.73 -10.64
C GLY A 36 15.86 9.85 -10.13
N LYS A 37 15.89 9.41 -8.86
CA LYS A 37 14.87 8.52 -8.34
C LYS A 37 13.53 9.21 -8.15
N LEU A 38 12.47 8.53 -8.59
CA LEU A 38 11.10 8.95 -8.29
C LEU A 38 10.73 8.58 -6.85
N LEU A 39 10.14 9.54 -6.16
CA LEU A 39 9.66 9.42 -4.80
C LEU A 39 8.22 9.97 -4.71
N ILE A 40 7.53 9.60 -3.66
CA ILE A 40 6.27 10.22 -3.25
C ILE A 40 6.58 11.21 -2.14
N TRP A 41 6.23 12.45 -2.36
CA TRP A 41 6.26 13.49 -1.33
C TRP A 41 4.85 13.67 -0.76
N LYS A 42 4.72 13.45 0.54
CA LYS A 42 3.47 13.53 1.28
C LYS A 42 3.57 14.68 2.27
N GLN A 43 2.74 15.71 2.06
CA GLN A 43 2.70 16.91 2.88
C GLN A 43 1.40 16.95 3.68
N PRO A 44 1.39 17.35 4.96
CA PRO A 44 0.14 17.51 5.70
C PRO A 44 -0.72 18.62 5.10
N VAL A 45 -2.03 18.47 5.12
CA VAL A 45 -2.97 19.52 4.67
C VAL A 45 -3.05 20.69 5.64
N SER A 46 -2.63 20.47 6.88
CA SER A 46 -2.58 21.51 7.92
C SER A 46 -1.53 21.16 8.99
N SER A 47 -1.19 22.12 9.84
CA SER A 47 -0.28 21.94 10.98
C SER A 47 -0.88 21.17 12.17
N ASN A 48 -2.06 20.56 12.02
CA ASN A 48 -2.72 19.81 13.09
C ASN A 48 -1.80 18.70 13.64
N PRO A 49 -1.58 18.62 14.95
CA PRO A 49 -0.76 17.59 15.60
C PRO A 49 -1.16 16.14 15.27
N GLU A 50 -2.43 15.89 14.97
CA GLU A 50 -2.91 14.57 14.55
C GLU A 50 -2.32 14.12 13.21
N HIS A 51 -2.08 15.05 12.27
CA HIS A 51 -1.45 14.73 11.00
C HIS A 51 0.01 14.31 11.21
N GLN A 52 0.72 14.96 12.12
CA GLN A 52 2.08 14.54 12.48
C GLN A 52 2.12 13.20 13.21
N LYS A 53 1.13 12.93 14.05
CA LYS A 53 0.96 11.60 14.70
C LYS A 53 0.75 10.52 13.64
N ALA A 54 -0.15 10.75 12.67
CA ALA A 54 -0.39 9.82 11.57
C ALA A 54 0.88 9.55 10.75
N PHE A 55 1.71 10.57 10.50
CA PHE A 55 2.98 10.42 9.78
C PHE A 55 4.01 9.62 10.60
N ARG A 56 4.13 9.84 11.89
CA ARG A 56 5.00 9.03 12.78
C ARG A 56 4.59 7.55 12.75
N GLU A 57 3.30 7.28 12.82
CA GLU A 57 2.78 5.92 12.72
C GLU A 57 3.06 5.31 11.35
N GLU A 58 2.91 6.06 10.26
CA GLU A 58 3.22 5.58 8.91
C GLU A 58 4.70 5.17 8.77
N ILE A 59 5.64 5.94 9.32
CA ILE A 59 7.08 5.61 9.36
C ILE A 59 7.32 4.32 10.14
N LYS A 60 6.77 4.22 11.35
CA LYS A 60 6.90 3.04 12.22
C LYS A 60 6.39 1.78 11.52
N ARG A 61 5.21 1.86 10.90
CA ARG A 61 4.58 0.75 10.19
C ARG A 61 5.32 0.36 8.93
N SER A 62 5.87 1.32 8.17
CA SER A 62 6.65 0.98 6.98
C SER A 62 7.89 0.14 7.30
N LYS A 63 8.55 0.40 8.43
CA LYS A 63 9.66 -0.42 8.94
C LYS A 63 9.20 -1.84 9.28
N TYR A 64 8.06 -1.94 9.96
CA TYR A 64 7.43 -3.20 10.32
C TYR A 64 7.07 -4.03 9.08
N TRP A 65 6.34 -3.44 8.11
CA TRP A 65 5.93 -4.13 6.87
C TRP A 65 7.09 -4.62 6.04
N ARG A 66 8.20 -3.89 6.02
CA ARG A 66 9.42 -4.33 5.34
C ARG A 66 10.03 -5.55 6.02
N LYS A 67 10.05 -5.59 7.36
CA LYS A 67 10.55 -6.73 8.13
C LYS A 67 9.78 -8.03 7.81
N PHE A 68 8.47 -7.93 7.59
CA PHE A 68 7.61 -9.08 7.25
C PHE A 68 7.48 -9.32 5.73
N GLY A 69 8.18 -8.58 4.89
CA GLY A 69 8.10 -8.74 3.43
C GLY A 69 6.77 -8.30 2.81
N ILE A 70 5.90 -7.63 3.57
CA ILE A 70 4.56 -7.20 3.14
C ILE A 70 4.63 -5.99 2.23
N SER A 71 5.57 -5.07 2.47
CA SER A 71 5.79 -3.92 1.61
C SER A 71 7.26 -3.56 1.57
N HIS A 72 7.70 -3.06 0.41
CA HIS A 72 9.06 -2.53 0.25
C HIS A 72 9.09 -1.00 0.23
N VAL A 73 7.95 -0.36 0.47
CA VAL A 73 7.87 1.09 0.59
C VAL A 73 8.67 1.56 1.79
N LYS A 74 9.73 2.29 1.53
CA LYS A 74 10.50 2.98 2.57
C LYS A 74 9.88 4.34 2.80
N VAL A 75 9.62 4.68 4.05
CA VAL A 75 9.08 5.99 4.47
C VAL A 75 10.06 6.63 5.43
N CYS A 76 10.36 7.90 5.24
CA CYS A 76 11.20 8.70 6.12
C CYS A 76 10.68 10.13 6.22
N TRP A 77 11.08 10.83 7.27
CA TRP A 77 10.87 12.26 7.36
C TRP A 77 11.68 13.00 6.31
N TYR A 78 11.13 14.10 5.80
CA TYR A 78 11.83 15.05 4.97
C TYR A 78 12.08 16.34 5.77
N SER A 79 13.33 16.83 5.72
CA SER A 79 13.90 18.03 6.32
C SER A 79 13.44 18.39 7.75
N ASP A 80 12.31 19.00 7.88
CA ASP A 80 11.76 19.65 9.09
C ASP A 80 10.82 18.75 9.92
N LYS A 81 10.69 17.47 9.57
CA LYS A 81 9.75 16.50 10.15
C LYS A 81 8.28 16.87 9.95
N HIS A 82 7.97 17.77 9.01
CA HIS A 82 6.61 18.14 8.67
C HIS A 82 6.08 17.45 7.40
N SER A 83 6.96 16.76 6.67
CA SER A 83 6.56 16.01 5.47
C SER A 83 7.24 14.65 5.40
N LEU A 84 6.73 13.76 4.55
CA LEU A 84 7.29 12.43 4.33
C LEU A 84 7.77 12.26 2.89
N LEU A 85 8.90 11.57 2.73
CA LEU A 85 9.31 10.97 1.47
C LEU A 85 9.08 9.46 1.53
N LYS A 86 8.47 8.94 0.47
CA LYS A 86 8.18 7.50 0.30
C LYS A 86 8.79 7.00 -1.00
N THR A 87 9.20 5.75 -1.01
CA THR A 87 9.57 5.07 -2.25
C THR A 87 8.39 5.08 -3.23
N TYR A 88 8.61 5.57 -4.45
CA TYR A 88 7.66 5.40 -5.54
C TYR A 88 7.70 3.95 -6.04
N ILE A 89 6.56 3.30 -6.11
CA ILE A 89 6.43 1.95 -6.68
C ILE A 89 5.89 2.09 -8.10
N LYS A 90 6.74 1.82 -9.09
CA LYS A 90 6.31 1.78 -10.50
C LYS A 90 5.46 0.53 -10.72
N GLY A 91 4.19 0.71 -11.07
CA GLY A 91 3.28 -0.41 -11.29
C GLY A 91 1.83 0.05 -11.45
N LYS A 92 0.92 -0.92 -11.58
CA LYS A 92 -0.53 -0.67 -11.64
C LYS A 92 -1.18 -0.99 -10.31
N THR A 93 -2.09 -0.14 -9.87
CA THR A 93 -2.95 -0.45 -8.71
C THR A 93 -3.91 -1.60 -9.05
N LEU A 94 -4.40 -2.29 -8.03
CA LEU A 94 -5.44 -3.30 -8.26
C LEU A 94 -6.70 -2.67 -8.88
N THR A 95 -7.03 -1.42 -8.54
CA THR A 95 -8.13 -0.68 -9.20
C THR A 95 -7.90 -0.55 -10.70
N GLN A 96 -6.69 -0.17 -11.13
CA GLN A 96 -6.35 -0.06 -12.54
C GLN A 96 -6.39 -1.42 -13.24
N ILE A 97 -5.85 -2.46 -12.60
CA ILE A 97 -5.86 -3.82 -13.15
C ILE A 97 -7.29 -4.32 -13.34
N LEU A 98 -8.19 -4.14 -12.36
CA LEU A 98 -9.58 -4.55 -12.48
C LEU A 98 -10.38 -3.75 -13.52
N LYS A 99 -9.99 -2.48 -13.75
CA LYS A 99 -10.58 -1.66 -14.81
C LYS A 99 -10.12 -2.12 -16.21
N ASP A 100 -8.84 -2.48 -16.34
CA ASP A 100 -8.24 -2.90 -17.61
C ASP A 100 -8.57 -4.36 -17.95
N ASP A 101 -8.86 -5.20 -16.96
CA ASP A 101 -9.06 -6.63 -17.09
C ASP A 101 -10.15 -7.12 -16.11
N SER A 102 -11.39 -7.11 -16.57
CA SER A 102 -12.56 -7.57 -15.81
C SER A 102 -12.46 -9.04 -15.42
N GLN A 103 -11.76 -9.86 -16.20
CA GLN A 103 -11.56 -11.30 -15.94
C GLN A 103 -10.33 -11.60 -15.06
N PHE A 104 -9.78 -10.62 -14.36
CA PHE A 104 -8.56 -10.78 -13.57
C PHE A 104 -8.60 -12.00 -12.63
N PHE A 105 -9.71 -12.18 -11.90
CA PHE A 105 -9.85 -13.30 -10.94
C PHE A 105 -10.07 -14.66 -11.59
N SER A 106 -10.53 -14.73 -12.83
CA SER A 106 -10.71 -16.00 -13.57
C SER A 106 -9.37 -16.55 -14.09
N LYS A 107 -8.36 -15.69 -14.27
CA LYS A 107 -7.05 -16.04 -14.81
C LYS A 107 -6.15 -16.74 -13.79
N THR A 108 -6.53 -17.95 -13.35
CA THR A 108 -5.84 -18.70 -12.27
C THR A 108 -4.35 -18.94 -12.51
N LYS A 109 -3.88 -18.94 -13.77
CA LYS A 109 -2.47 -19.05 -14.15
C LYS A 109 -1.72 -17.73 -14.15
N SER A 110 -2.43 -16.57 -14.01
CA SER A 110 -1.81 -15.24 -14.01
C SER A 110 -0.78 -15.09 -12.89
N ARG A 111 0.39 -14.55 -13.23
CA ARG A 111 1.47 -14.26 -12.27
C ARG A 111 1.02 -13.26 -11.20
N SER A 112 0.31 -12.22 -11.61
CA SER A 112 -0.19 -11.18 -10.71
C SER A 112 -1.22 -11.72 -9.71
N LEU A 113 -2.12 -12.60 -10.15
CA LEU A 113 -3.12 -13.22 -9.28
C LEU A 113 -2.47 -14.20 -8.28
N LYS A 114 -1.51 -15.02 -8.74
CA LYS A 114 -0.75 -15.90 -7.84
C LYS A 114 0.05 -15.10 -6.81
N ALA A 115 0.67 -13.99 -7.24
CA ALA A 115 1.39 -13.10 -6.35
C ALA A 115 0.44 -12.42 -5.34
N LEU A 116 -0.80 -12.05 -5.75
CA LEU A 116 -1.81 -11.51 -4.85
C LEU A 116 -2.19 -12.53 -3.77
N GLY A 117 -2.39 -13.78 -4.15
CA GLY A 117 -2.69 -14.85 -3.18
C GLY A 117 -1.57 -15.07 -2.16
N LYS A 118 -0.29 -15.07 -2.59
CA LYS A 118 0.86 -15.14 -1.68
C LYS A 118 0.89 -13.94 -0.74
N PHE A 119 0.64 -12.76 -1.27
CA PHE A 119 0.59 -11.51 -0.49
C PHE A 119 -0.50 -11.55 0.59
N LEU A 120 -1.71 -12.05 0.27
CA LEU A 120 -2.80 -12.22 1.24
C LEU A 120 -2.42 -13.17 2.38
N ARG A 121 -1.73 -14.27 2.08
CA ARG A 121 -1.21 -15.18 3.11
C ARG A 121 -0.23 -14.49 4.04
N LEU A 122 0.72 -13.71 3.51
CA LEU A 122 1.65 -12.93 4.33
C LEU A 122 0.92 -11.95 5.26
N LEU A 123 -0.12 -11.27 4.78
CA LEU A 123 -0.94 -10.40 5.61
C LEU A 123 -1.62 -11.16 6.75
N ILE A 124 -2.20 -12.33 6.46
CA ILE A 124 -2.88 -13.16 7.47
C ILE A 124 -1.87 -13.68 8.50
N ASP A 125 -0.72 -14.14 8.04
CA ASP A 125 0.33 -14.71 8.92
C ASP A 125 0.97 -13.64 9.80
N SER A 126 0.99 -12.38 9.36
CA SER A 126 1.47 -11.25 10.17
C SER A 126 0.55 -10.92 11.36
N ARG A 127 -0.68 -11.44 11.38
CA ARG A 127 -1.74 -11.13 12.36
C ARG A 127 -2.10 -9.64 12.47
N HIS A 128 -1.77 -8.86 11.44
CA HIS A 128 -2.09 -7.44 11.37
C HIS A 128 -3.22 -7.21 10.39
N TYR A 129 -4.18 -6.43 10.80
CA TYR A 129 -5.33 -6.06 9.97
C TYR A 129 -5.20 -4.62 9.51
N ILE A 130 -5.08 -4.41 8.21
CA ILE A 130 -5.04 -3.08 7.59
C ILE A 130 -6.46 -2.69 7.23
N GLN A 131 -7.04 -1.78 8.01
CA GLN A 131 -8.44 -1.39 7.85
C GLN A 131 -8.73 -0.78 6.47
N ASN A 132 -7.81 0.03 5.94
CA ASN A 132 -7.98 0.76 4.68
C ASN A 132 -7.28 0.09 3.49
N LEU A 133 -7.15 -1.24 3.51
CA LEU A 133 -6.57 -1.98 2.39
C LEU A 133 -7.56 -2.04 1.21
N SER A 134 -7.66 -0.93 0.49
CA SER A 134 -8.47 -0.80 -0.71
C SER A 134 -7.68 -1.15 -1.98
N CYS A 135 -8.39 -1.43 -3.08
CA CYS A 135 -7.75 -1.72 -4.37
C CYS A 135 -6.78 -0.63 -4.85
N LYS A 136 -7.02 0.65 -4.49
CA LYS A 136 -6.13 1.77 -4.83
C LYS A 136 -4.81 1.77 -4.05
N ASN A 137 -4.78 1.11 -2.89
CA ASN A 137 -3.62 1.05 -2.00
C ASN A 137 -2.77 -0.21 -2.21
N LEU A 138 -3.12 -1.05 -3.18
CA LEU A 138 -2.36 -2.22 -3.61
C LEU A 138 -1.77 -1.97 -4.99
N VAL A 139 -0.45 -1.99 -5.11
CA VAL A 139 0.28 -1.79 -6.37
C VAL A 139 1.05 -3.06 -6.72
N PHE A 140 0.92 -3.52 -7.95
CA PHE A 140 1.69 -4.62 -8.52
C PHE A 140 2.84 -4.06 -9.37
N ASP A 141 4.09 -4.37 -8.99
CA ASP A 141 5.31 -3.88 -9.66
C ASP A 141 5.79 -4.77 -10.83
N GLY A 142 4.96 -5.75 -11.23
CA GLY A 142 5.32 -6.78 -12.21
C GLY A 142 5.88 -8.06 -11.58
N LYS A 143 6.26 -8.03 -10.30
CA LYS A 143 6.80 -9.18 -9.56
C LYS A 143 5.97 -9.50 -8.31
N LYS A 144 5.62 -8.51 -7.53
CA LYS A 144 4.94 -8.64 -6.24
C LYS A 144 4.00 -7.47 -5.98
N TRP A 145 3.13 -7.66 -4.97
CA TRP A 145 2.22 -6.63 -4.50
C TRP A 145 2.85 -5.84 -3.36
N HIS A 146 2.50 -4.56 -3.31
CA HIS A 146 2.93 -3.63 -2.26
C HIS A 146 1.72 -2.90 -1.69
N VAL A 147 1.71 -2.72 -0.38
CA VAL A 147 0.82 -1.75 0.27
C VAL A 147 1.49 -0.39 0.21
N ILE A 148 0.82 0.59 -0.38
CA ILE A 148 1.35 1.96 -0.49
C ILE A 148 0.78 2.93 0.54
N ASP A 149 -0.30 2.56 1.22
CA ASP A 149 -0.86 3.29 2.35
C ASP A 149 -1.34 2.31 3.43
N SER A 150 -0.84 2.49 4.64
CA SER A 150 -1.08 1.60 5.77
C SER A 150 -1.42 2.38 7.06
N SER A 151 -2.20 3.46 6.91
CA SER A 151 -2.48 4.38 8.02
C SER A 151 -3.21 3.72 9.19
N ASN A 152 -4.15 2.84 8.96
CA ASN A 152 -4.97 2.22 10.01
C ASN A 152 -4.72 0.71 10.08
N VAL A 153 -3.82 0.31 10.98
CA VAL A 153 -3.50 -1.10 11.23
C VAL A 153 -3.84 -1.47 12.65
N HIS A 154 -4.49 -2.60 12.80
CA HIS A 154 -4.86 -3.17 14.08
C HIS A 154 -4.18 -4.52 14.28
N ASP A 155 -3.60 -4.73 15.44
CA ASP A 155 -3.12 -6.03 15.85
C ASP A 155 -4.31 -6.98 16.10
N ARG A 156 -4.13 -8.25 15.79
CA ARG A 156 -5.12 -9.29 16.02
C ARG A 156 -4.52 -10.41 16.85
N GLU A 157 -5.29 -10.88 17.82
CA GLU A 157 -4.87 -11.94 18.73
C GLU A 157 -4.63 -13.27 18.01
N SER A 158 -5.45 -13.55 16.96
CA SER A 158 -5.37 -14.84 16.28
C SER A 158 -5.34 -14.70 14.75
N ARG A 159 -4.66 -15.68 14.12
CA ARG A 159 -4.62 -15.83 12.66
C ARG A 159 -6.03 -16.08 12.09
N SER A 160 -6.86 -16.85 12.76
CA SER A 160 -8.24 -17.15 12.31
C SER A 160 -9.12 -15.91 12.27
N ARG A 161 -9.00 -15.00 13.25
CA ARG A 161 -9.70 -13.72 13.25
C ARG A 161 -9.21 -12.82 12.12
N THR A 162 -7.89 -12.68 11.96
CA THR A 162 -7.28 -11.91 10.87
C THR A 162 -7.75 -12.41 9.51
N ARG A 163 -7.75 -13.72 9.30
CA ARG A 163 -8.23 -14.36 8.06
C ARG A 163 -9.68 -14.03 7.75
N ARG A 164 -10.58 -14.18 8.73
CA ARG A 164 -12.01 -13.93 8.57
C ARG A 164 -12.27 -12.46 8.22
N GLU A 165 -11.59 -11.54 8.89
CA GLU A 165 -11.72 -10.11 8.64
C GLU A 165 -11.21 -9.73 7.25
N TYR A 166 -10.07 -10.24 6.80
CA TYR A 166 -9.58 -10.00 5.45
C TYR A 166 -10.49 -10.60 4.39
N LYS A 167 -10.95 -11.85 4.56
CA LYS A 167 -11.86 -12.50 3.62
C LYS A 167 -13.12 -11.64 3.43
N ARG A 168 -13.76 -11.22 4.54
CA ARG A 168 -14.94 -10.36 4.52
C ARG A 168 -14.63 -9.01 3.86
N LYS A 169 -13.59 -8.31 4.31
CA LYS A 169 -13.24 -6.98 3.84
C LYS A 169 -12.88 -6.96 2.35
N PHE A 170 -12.09 -7.91 1.89
CA PHE A 170 -11.73 -8.00 0.48
C PHE A 170 -12.95 -8.30 -0.36
N PHE A 171 -13.81 -9.21 0.08
CA PHE A 171 -15.03 -9.47 -0.63
C PHE A 171 -15.90 -8.20 -0.73
N GLU A 172 -16.16 -7.50 0.38
CA GLU A 172 -16.97 -6.28 0.43
C GLU A 172 -16.39 -5.13 -0.43
N THR A 173 -15.07 -5.00 -0.48
CA THR A 173 -14.43 -3.88 -1.19
C THR A 173 -14.14 -4.18 -2.65
N TRP A 174 -13.75 -5.41 -2.97
CA TRP A 174 -13.34 -5.78 -4.32
C TRP A 174 -14.52 -6.17 -5.20
N SER A 175 -15.56 -6.81 -4.64
CA SER A 175 -16.80 -7.12 -5.38
C SER A 175 -17.49 -5.89 -5.96
N LYS A 176 -17.39 -4.75 -5.29
CA LYS A 176 -17.90 -3.44 -5.78
C LYS A 176 -17.21 -2.94 -7.05
N ARG A 177 -16.11 -3.56 -7.47
CA ARG A 177 -15.35 -3.23 -8.68
C ARG A 177 -15.55 -4.23 -9.80
N LEU A 178 -16.36 -5.24 -9.57
CA LEU A 178 -16.68 -6.29 -10.54
C LEU A 178 -18.06 -6.03 -11.14
N HIS A 179 -18.22 -6.42 -12.40
CA HIS A 179 -19.39 -6.06 -13.18
C HIS A 179 -20.32 -7.24 -13.48
N SER A 180 -19.91 -8.47 -13.13
CA SER A 180 -20.69 -9.67 -13.38
C SER A 180 -20.71 -10.65 -12.20
N ASN A 181 -21.77 -11.48 -12.13
CA ASN A 181 -21.87 -12.54 -11.14
C ASN A 181 -20.75 -13.59 -11.27
N ASN A 182 -20.28 -13.85 -12.49
CA ASN A 182 -19.17 -14.77 -12.73
C ASN A 182 -17.87 -14.26 -12.11
N GLU A 183 -17.56 -12.98 -12.26
CA GLU A 183 -16.38 -12.35 -11.64
C GLU A 183 -16.44 -12.40 -10.11
N ILE A 184 -17.63 -12.17 -9.54
CA ILE A 184 -17.88 -12.28 -8.10
C ILE A 184 -17.66 -13.72 -7.64
N HIS A 185 -18.11 -14.72 -8.41
CA HIS A 185 -17.88 -16.14 -8.12
C HIS A 185 -16.36 -16.46 -8.11
N TYR A 186 -15.61 -16.00 -9.11
CA TYR A 186 -14.16 -16.19 -9.16
C TYR A 186 -13.44 -15.49 -7.99
N LEU A 187 -13.87 -14.30 -7.60
CA LEU A 187 -13.35 -13.62 -6.42
C LEU A 187 -13.59 -14.45 -5.14
N LYS A 188 -14.80 -15.00 -4.95
CA LYS A 188 -15.10 -15.89 -3.81
C LYS A 188 -14.16 -17.08 -3.78
N SER A 189 -14.02 -17.80 -4.88
CA SER A 189 -13.14 -18.96 -5.02
C SER A 189 -11.69 -18.62 -4.75
N PHE A 190 -11.21 -17.46 -5.22
CA PHE A 190 -9.88 -16.95 -4.96
C PHE A 190 -9.66 -16.68 -3.46
N LEU A 191 -10.58 -15.99 -2.79
CA LEU A 191 -10.50 -15.69 -1.37
C LEU A 191 -10.57 -16.97 -0.52
N GLU A 192 -11.39 -17.95 -0.91
CA GLU A 192 -11.44 -19.25 -0.23
C GLU A 192 -10.11 -20.00 -0.33
N LYS A 193 -9.49 -19.97 -1.50
CA LYS A 193 -8.20 -20.63 -1.72
C LYS A 193 -7.05 -19.99 -0.93
N TYR A 194 -6.97 -18.68 -0.88
CA TYR A 194 -5.80 -17.96 -0.36
C TYR A 194 -5.98 -17.41 1.05
N CYS A 195 -7.21 -17.27 1.52
CA CYS A 195 -7.52 -16.94 2.90
C CYS A 195 -7.90 -18.19 3.73
N ARG A 196 -7.23 -19.32 3.50
CA ARG A 196 -7.35 -20.55 4.32
C ARG A 196 -6.48 -20.49 5.56
#